data_0d3897be1765a4037b2b461628bb8e49
#
_entry.id   0d3897be1765a4037b2b461628bb8e49
#
_cell.length_a   1.000
_cell.length_b   1.000
_cell.length_c   1.000
_cell.angle_alpha   90.00
_cell.angle_beta   90.00
_cell.angle_gamma   90.00
#
_symmetry.space_group_name_H-M   'P 1'
#
loop_
_entity.id
_entity.type
_entity.pdbx_description
1 polymer ?
#
loop_
_entity_poly.entity_id
_entity_poly.type
_entity_poly.pdbx_seq_one_letter_code
_entity_poly.pdbx_strand_id
1 'polypeptide(L)'
;GDHRDLHLRLRRQRQMCIRDIIKTALKILHKLEWDIQIPEDVNTETWYIAMSNHQSWADIFVLLIAGHKKIPLVKFFMKKELQWIPIIYLVHKTIDMPFLNRHSRAQIQANPELKKVDYENAKKAAKRFSRNPATAFSFAEGTRFSFKKHAVQKSPYSNLLKPKIGALAIALSGMPQVNTLIDFTVVYSSEKRSTWDFLCGDLSEAKVVAKTYALPKNLKNRSFEDEDDYRKSFQTFVDAIWLEKQQTIKNLKF
;
A
#
# COMPACT_ATOMS: atom_id res chain seq x y z
N GLY A 1 -12.36 29.04 11.02
CA GLY A 1 -11.07 28.34 10.74
C GLY A 1 -10.69 27.40 11.88
N ASP A 2 -10.84 27.86 13.10
CA ASP A 2 -10.23 27.25 14.31
C ASP A 2 -10.77 25.84 14.67
N HIS A 3 -12.07 25.61 14.60
CA HIS A 3 -12.65 24.30 14.94
C HIS A 3 -12.24 23.19 13.97
N ARG A 4 -12.10 23.48 12.69
CA ARG A 4 -11.70 22.49 11.68
C ARG A 4 -10.23 22.12 11.84
N ASP A 5 -9.37 23.08 12.12
CA ASP A 5 -7.94 22.90 12.34
C ASP A 5 -7.65 22.13 13.63
N LEU A 6 -8.41 22.38 14.70
CA LEU A 6 -8.34 21.64 15.95
C LEU A 6 -8.70 20.15 15.75
N HIS A 7 -9.78 19.86 15.03
CA HIS A 7 -10.16 18.49 14.70
C HIS A 7 -9.10 17.76 13.86
N LEU A 8 -8.43 18.45 12.96
CA LEU A 8 -7.35 17.90 12.14
C LEU A 8 -6.10 17.58 12.98
N ARG A 9 -5.72 18.48 13.88
CA ARG A 9 -4.59 18.26 14.81
C ARG A 9 -4.85 17.10 15.74
N LEU A 10 -6.03 17.01 16.35
CA LEU A 10 -6.42 15.91 17.22
C LEU A 10 -6.45 14.57 16.47
N ARG A 11 -6.88 14.57 15.21
CA ARG A 11 -6.84 13.38 14.35
C ARG A 11 -5.41 12.92 14.05
N ARG A 12 -4.50 13.85 13.69
CA ARG A 12 -3.08 13.56 13.48
C ARG A 12 -2.43 13.00 14.74
N GLN A 13 -2.67 13.64 15.88
CA GLN A 13 -2.16 13.20 17.17
C GLN A 13 -2.63 11.77 17.50
N ARG A 14 -3.92 11.47 17.33
CA ARG A 14 -4.48 10.13 17.54
C ARG A 14 -3.83 9.08 16.62
N GLN A 15 -3.60 9.42 15.36
CA GLN A 15 -2.94 8.53 14.40
C GLN A 15 -1.48 8.26 14.77
N MET A 16 -0.77 9.26 15.29
CA MET A 16 0.59 9.10 15.80
C MET A 16 0.61 8.20 17.03
N CYS A 17 -0.28 8.40 18.00
CA CYS A 17 -0.38 7.56 19.19
C CYS A 17 -0.65 6.09 18.85
N ILE A 18 -1.52 5.79 17.90
CA ILE A 18 -1.79 4.41 17.48
C ILE A 18 -0.53 3.75 16.90
N ARG A 19 0.20 4.47 16.05
CA ARG A 19 1.46 3.95 15.49
C ARG A 19 2.52 3.71 16.58
N ASP A 20 2.63 4.62 17.55
CA ASP A 20 3.55 4.47 18.68
C ASP A 20 3.18 3.24 19.53
N ILE A 21 1.89 3.03 19.79
CA ILE A 21 1.39 1.84 20.52
C ILE A 21 1.72 0.57 19.73
N ILE A 22 1.43 0.52 18.43
CA ILE A 22 1.76 -0.63 17.57
C ILE A 22 3.27 -0.89 17.59
N LYS A 23 4.09 0.13 17.40
CA LYS A 23 5.56 0.01 17.42
C LYS A 23 6.08 -0.51 18.76
N THR A 24 5.56 0.02 19.85
CA THR A 24 5.96 -0.38 21.20
C THR A 24 5.50 -1.79 21.52
N ALA A 25 4.26 -2.14 21.21
CA ALA A 25 3.72 -3.49 21.40
C ALA A 25 4.53 -4.53 20.61
N LEU A 26 4.84 -4.24 19.33
CA LEU A 26 5.64 -5.14 18.51
C LEU A 26 7.09 -5.26 19.00
N LYS A 27 7.70 -4.18 19.49
CA LYS A 27 9.04 -4.24 20.09
C LYS A 27 9.07 -5.08 21.39
N ILE A 28 8.00 -5.02 22.18
CA ILE A 28 7.89 -5.78 23.43
C ILE A 28 7.61 -7.27 23.15
N LEU A 29 6.69 -7.53 22.21
CA LEU A 29 6.23 -8.89 21.88
C LEU A 29 7.25 -9.66 21.02
N HIS A 30 8.04 -8.95 20.22
CA HIS A 30 8.99 -9.53 19.29
C HIS A 30 10.32 -8.77 19.37
N LYS A 31 11.43 -9.50 19.43
CA LYS A 31 12.79 -8.94 19.24
C LYS A 31 12.97 -8.58 17.76
N LEU A 32 12.33 -7.50 17.33
CA LEU A 32 12.34 -7.11 15.92
C LEU A 32 13.61 -6.32 15.60
N GLU A 33 14.42 -6.85 14.70
CA GLU A 33 15.57 -6.18 14.11
C GLU A 33 15.22 -5.80 12.66
N TRP A 34 14.76 -4.57 12.48
CA TRP A 34 14.35 -4.08 11.17
C TRP A 34 15.31 -3.01 10.67
N ASP A 35 16.01 -3.30 9.59
CA ASP A 35 16.77 -2.32 8.83
C ASP A 35 15.83 -1.58 7.87
N ILE A 36 15.58 -0.30 8.17
CA ILE A 36 14.62 0.52 7.44
C ILE A 36 15.33 1.72 6.82
N GLN A 37 15.40 1.73 5.50
CA GLN A 37 15.99 2.80 4.71
C GLN A 37 14.90 3.55 3.94
N ILE A 38 14.66 4.81 4.35
CA ILE A 38 13.66 5.71 3.73
C ILE A 38 14.41 6.94 3.21
N PRO A 39 14.17 7.37 1.97
CA PRO A 39 14.77 8.59 1.41
C PRO A 39 14.47 9.83 2.27
N GLU A 40 15.40 10.79 2.27
CA GLU A 40 15.26 12.02 3.05
C GLU A 40 14.33 13.05 2.41
N ASP A 41 14.06 12.91 1.12
CA ASP A 41 13.21 13.80 0.32
C ASP A 41 11.70 13.64 0.59
N VAL A 42 11.31 12.66 1.42
CA VAL A 42 9.92 12.45 1.82
C VAL A 42 9.60 13.23 3.11
N ASN A 43 8.34 13.65 3.24
CA ASN A 43 7.86 14.38 4.41
C ASN A 43 6.40 14.03 4.73
N THR A 44 5.90 14.52 5.87
CA THR A 44 4.54 14.21 6.36
C THR A 44 3.46 15.16 5.83
N GLU A 45 3.81 16.18 5.05
CA GLU A 45 2.90 17.24 4.59
C GLU A 45 2.51 17.09 3.10
N THR A 46 3.06 16.09 2.42
CA THR A 46 2.86 15.84 1.00
C THR A 46 1.95 14.62 0.78
N TRP A 47 1.28 14.56 -0.37
CA TRP A 47 0.49 13.39 -0.78
C TRP A 47 1.33 12.43 -1.62
N TYR A 48 1.20 11.13 -1.32
CA TYR A 48 1.89 10.08 -2.06
C TYR A 48 0.94 8.98 -2.51
N ILE A 49 1.25 8.34 -3.62
CA ILE A 49 0.87 6.96 -3.84
C ILE A 49 2.06 6.08 -3.48
N ALA A 50 1.79 4.91 -2.93
CA ALA A 50 2.85 3.98 -2.57
C ALA A 50 2.49 2.55 -2.93
N MET A 51 3.51 1.75 -3.21
CA MET A 51 3.38 0.33 -3.47
C MET A 51 4.46 -0.49 -2.78
N SER A 52 4.21 -1.79 -2.65
CA SER A 52 5.19 -2.75 -2.17
C SER A 52 4.97 -4.12 -2.79
N ASN A 53 5.99 -4.98 -2.74
CA ASN A 53 5.82 -6.42 -2.82
C ASN A 53 5.04 -6.93 -1.60
N HIS A 54 4.49 -8.14 -1.66
CA HIS A 54 3.65 -8.70 -0.61
C HIS A 54 4.09 -10.11 -0.25
N GLN A 55 4.75 -10.26 0.87
CA GLN A 55 5.36 -11.51 1.33
C GLN A 55 4.59 -12.14 2.50
N SER A 56 4.11 -11.31 3.43
CA SER A 56 3.51 -11.75 4.69
C SER A 56 2.37 -10.82 5.12
N TRP A 57 1.55 -11.26 6.07
CA TRP A 57 0.65 -10.38 6.82
C TRP A 57 1.41 -9.32 7.62
N ALA A 58 2.63 -9.64 8.04
CA ALA A 58 3.51 -8.72 8.76
C ALA A 58 3.84 -7.45 7.95
N ASP A 59 3.79 -7.51 6.61
CA ASP A 59 4.11 -6.36 5.74
C ASP A 59 3.32 -5.10 6.10
N ILE A 60 2.08 -5.24 6.55
CA ILE A 60 1.24 -4.10 6.96
C ILE A 60 1.87 -3.38 8.16
N PHE A 61 2.31 -4.13 9.17
CA PHE A 61 2.94 -3.57 10.38
C PHE A 61 4.34 -3.01 10.07
N VAL A 62 5.12 -3.74 9.27
CA VAL A 62 6.43 -3.31 8.80
C VAL A 62 6.34 -1.96 8.09
N LEU A 63 5.40 -1.82 7.15
CA LEU A 63 5.21 -0.59 6.38
C LEU A 63 4.66 0.57 7.23
N LEU A 64 3.76 0.29 8.17
CA LEU A 64 3.26 1.31 9.11
C LEU A 64 4.38 1.87 9.98
N ILE A 65 5.31 1.01 10.43
CA ILE A 65 6.46 1.41 11.22
C ILE A 65 7.52 2.10 10.36
N ALA A 66 7.82 1.57 9.18
CA ALA A 66 8.75 2.19 8.25
C ALA A 66 8.34 3.62 7.88
N GLY A 67 7.05 3.83 7.57
CA GLY A 67 6.53 5.16 7.26
C GLY A 67 6.31 6.08 8.47
N HIS A 68 6.56 5.61 9.71
CA HIS A 68 6.29 6.41 10.92
C HIS A 68 7.14 7.67 10.98
N LYS A 69 6.50 8.84 11.14
CA LYS A 69 7.13 10.18 11.18
C LYS A 69 7.93 10.57 9.92
N LYS A 70 7.96 9.72 8.90
CA LYS A 70 8.64 9.99 7.61
C LYS A 70 7.67 10.40 6.52
N ILE A 71 6.55 9.69 6.41
CA ILE A 71 5.49 9.96 5.42
C ILE A 71 4.13 10.11 6.10
N PRO A 72 3.13 10.72 5.43
CA PRO A 72 1.76 10.75 5.93
C PRO A 72 1.23 9.35 6.18
N LEU A 73 0.10 9.29 6.91
CA LEU A 73 -0.53 8.01 7.22
C LEU A 73 -0.78 7.19 5.96
N VAL A 74 -0.26 5.97 5.98
CA VAL A 74 -0.52 4.98 4.94
C VAL A 74 -1.98 4.54 5.01
N LYS A 75 -2.71 4.69 3.90
CA LYS A 75 -4.11 4.33 3.76
C LYS A 75 -4.28 3.23 2.74
N PHE A 76 -4.87 2.13 3.14
CA PHE A 76 -5.14 0.98 2.29
C PHE A 76 -6.59 0.99 1.80
N PHE A 77 -6.81 0.47 0.60
CA PHE A 77 -8.14 0.10 0.15
C PHE A 77 -8.47 -1.31 0.66
N MET A 78 -9.38 -1.42 1.62
CA MET A 78 -9.74 -2.70 2.21
C MET A 78 -11.09 -3.21 1.72
N LYS A 79 -11.23 -4.54 1.70
CA LYS A 79 -12.50 -5.19 1.38
C LYS A 79 -13.53 -4.93 2.46
N LYS A 80 -14.79 -4.70 2.07
CA LYS A 80 -15.89 -4.44 2.99
C LYS A 80 -16.14 -5.59 3.97
N GLU A 81 -15.91 -6.82 3.57
CA GLU A 81 -16.10 -8.00 4.41
C GLU A 81 -15.23 -7.96 5.69
N LEU A 82 -14.11 -7.27 5.66
CA LEU A 82 -13.24 -7.11 6.82
C LEU A 82 -13.82 -6.20 7.91
N GLN A 83 -14.89 -5.45 7.62
CA GLN A 83 -15.60 -4.63 8.62
C GLN A 83 -16.22 -5.45 9.75
N TRP A 84 -16.50 -6.74 9.51
CA TRP A 84 -17.07 -7.63 10.51
C TRP A 84 -16.07 -8.08 11.59
N ILE A 85 -14.78 -7.83 11.39
CA ILE A 85 -13.75 -8.08 12.41
C ILE A 85 -13.66 -6.82 13.30
N PRO A 86 -14.09 -6.88 14.58
CA PRO A 86 -14.26 -5.68 15.42
C PRO A 86 -13.00 -4.82 15.54
N ILE A 87 -11.82 -5.45 15.69
CA ILE A 87 -10.54 -4.75 15.80
C ILE A 87 -10.21 -4.02 14.49
N ILE A 88 -10.40 -4.68 13.34
CA ILE A 88 -10.16 -4.09 12.02
C ILE A 88 -11.11 -2.93 11.78
N TYR A 89 -12.40 -3.09 12.11
CA TYR A 89 -13.41 -2.03 12.00
C TYR A 89 -13.03 -0.80 12.84
N LEU A 90 -12.64 -1.01 14.10
CA LEU A 90 -12.26 0.07 15.00
C LEU A 90 -11.03 0.84 14.48
N VAL A 91 -9.99 0.14 14.08
CA VAL A 91 -8.78 0.72 13.50
C VAL A 91 -9.15 1.52 12.24
N HIS A 92 -9.90 0.92 11.32
CA HIS A 92 -10.34 1.58 10.08
C HIS A 92 -11.12 2.86 10.31
N LYS A 93 -12.10 2.82 11.22
CA LYS A 93 -12.90 3.99 11.59
C LYS A 93 -12.04 5.10 12.20
N THR A 94 -11.05 4.73 13.01
CA THR A 94 -10.18 5.69 13.69
C THR A 94 -9.22 6.41 12.74
N ILE A 95 -8.71 5.70 11.73
CA ILE A 95 -7.75 6.25 10.76
C ILE A 95 -8.41 6.70 9.45
N ASP A 96 -9.75 6.68 9.39
CA ASP A 96 -10.54 7.14 8.23
C ASP A 96 -10.15 6.42 6.92
N MET A 97 -10.02 5.10 6.99
CA MET A 97 -9.81 4.26 5.82
C MET A 97 -11.16 3.81 5.23
N PRO A 98 -11.37 3.92 3.92
CA PRO A 98 -12.60 3.47 3.30
C PRO A 98 -12.61 1.96 3.10
N PHE A 99 -13.73 1.33 3.45
CA PHE A 99 -14.05 -0.01 2.96
C PHE A 99 -14.60 0.08 1.54
N LEU A 100 -14.11 -0.77 0.65
CA LEU A 100 -14.59 -0.87 -0.72
C LEU A 100 -15.42 -2.14 -0.92
N ASN A 101 -16.60 -1.96 -1.48
CA ASN A 101 -17.30 -3.06 -2.13
C ASN A 101 -16.52 -3.41 -3.41
N ARG A 102 -16.22 -4.68 -3.60
CA ARG A 102 -15.64 -5.20 -4.83
C ARG A 102 -16.41 -6.44 -5.21
N HIS A 103 -16.99 -6.42 -6.38
CA HIS A 103 -17.66 -7.59 -6.92
C HIS A 103 -16.67 -8.69 -7.28
N SER A 104 -17.07 -9.93 -7.14
CA SER A 104 -16.27 -11.08 -7.54
C SER A 104 -16.12 -11.14 -9.07
N ARG A 105 -15.10 -11.86 -9.54
CA ARG A 105 -14.92 -12.05 -10.99
C ARG A 105 -16.16 -12.67 -11.66
N ALA A 106 -16.82 -13.62 -10.99
CA ALA A 106 -18.03 -14.24 -11.50
C ALA A 106 -19.18 -13.22 -11.62
N GLN A 107 -19.36 -12.33 -10.63
CA GLN A 107 -20.37 -11.26 -10.69
C GLN A 107 -20.07 -10.26 -11.82
N ILE A 108 -18.81 -9.85 -12.00
CA ILE A 108 -18.42 -8.94 -13.08
C ILE A 108 -18.57 -9.61 -14.45
N GLN A 109 -18.32 -10.92 -14.58
CA GLN A 109 -18.57 -11.64 -15.82
C GLN A 109 -20.06 -11.73 -16.15
N ALA A 110 -20.90 -11.92 -15.14
CA ALA A 110 -22.37 -11.95 -15.30
C ALA A 110 -22.95 -10.55 -15.60
N ASN A 111 -22.35 -9.49 -15.03
CA ASN A 111 -22.77 -8.11 -15.25
C ASN A 111 -21.55 -7.18 -15.31
N PRO A 112 -21.04 -6.84 -16.51
CA PRO A 112 -19.86 -5.99 -16.70
C PRO A 112 -19.98 -4.58 -16.12
N GLU A 113 -21.20 -4.02 -16.00
CA GLU A 113 -21.45 -2.69 -15.42
C GLU A 113 -20.99 -2.59 -13.95
N LEU A 114 -20.96 -3.71 -13.23
CA LEU A 114 -20.48 -3.75 -11.84
C LEU A 114 -19.01 -3.31 -11.71
N LYS A 115 -18.22 -3.50 -12.75
CA LYS A 115 -16.82 -3.02 -12.79
C LYS A 115 -16.76 -1.49 -12.73
N LYS A 116 -17.65 -0.80 -13.43
CA LYS A 116 -17.75 0.66 -13.42
C LYS A 116 -18.21 1.17 -12.07
N VAL A 117 -19.18 0.50 -11.45
CA VAL A 117 -19.65 0.82 -10.10
C VAL A 117 -18.51 0.67 -9.08
N ASP A 118 -17.74 -0.41 -9.13
CA ASP A 118 -16.58 -0.63 -8.26
C ASP A 118 -15.52 0.46 -8.43
N TYR A 119 -15.26 0.85 -9.68
CA TYR A 119 -14.31 1.92 -9.99
C TYR A 119 -14.75 3.26 -9.42
N GLU A 120 -16.00 3.69 -9.66
CA GLU A 120 -16.52 4.95 -9.17
C GLU A 120 -16.55 5.01 -7.62
N ASN A 121 -16.90 3.91 -6.96
CA ASN A 121 -16.85 3.82 -5.52
C ASN A 121 -15.42 3.95 -4.98
N ALA A 122 -14.45 3.32 -5.63
CA ALA A 122 -13.04 3.42 -5.27
C ALA A 122 -12.48 4.83 -5.53
N LYS A 123 -12.86 5.48 -6.62
CA LYS A 123 -12.50 6.87 -6.95
C LYS A 123 -13.08 7.86 -5.93
N LYS A 124 -14.34 7.70 -5.54
CA LYS A 124 -14.96 8.49 -4.45
C LYS A 124 -14.23 8.32 -3.13
N ALA A 125 -13.80 7.08 -2.83
CA ALA A 125 -13.01 6.78 -1.64
C ALA A 125 -11.62 7.44 -1.69
N ALA A 126 -10.95 7.40 -2.84
CA ALA A 126 -9.65 8.04 -3.05
C ALA A 126 -9.72 9.57 -2.89
N LYS A 127 -10.81 10.22 -3.33
CA LYS A 127 -11.03 11.66 -3.10
C LYS A 127 -11.03 12.06 -1.62
N ARG A 128 -11.38 11.15 -0.71
CA ARG A 128 -11.28 11.44 0.73
C ARG A 128 -9.81 11.56 1.19
N PHE A 129 -8.89 10.88 0.51
CA PHE A 129 -7.46 10.95 0.81
C PHE A 129 -6.86 12.29 0.38
N SER A 130 -7.47 13.01 -0.57
CA SER A 130 -6.98 14.32 -1.00
C SER A 130 -7.25 15.46 -0.01
N ARG A 131 -8.09 15.24 1.01
CA ARG A 131 -8.45 16.28 2.00
C ARG A 131 -7.32 16.65 2.95
N ASN A 132 -6.45 15.70 3.24
CA ASN A 132 -5.29 15.86 4.12
C ASN A 132 -4.13 15.06 3.56
N PRO A 133 -2.87 15.45 3.83
CA PRO A 133 -1.72 14.65 3.45
C PRO A 133 -1.90 13.19 3.81
N ALA A 134 -1.78 12.32 2.83
CA ALA A 134 -1.99 10.89 2.95
C ALA A 134 -1.14 10.12 1.96
N THR A 135 -0.78 8.90 2.30
CA THR A 135 -0.13 7.95 1.41
C THR A 135 -1.13 6.86 1.02
N ALA A 136 -1.67 6.92 -0.20
CA ALA A 136 -2.54 5.86 -0.71
C ALA A 136 -1.69 4.67 -1.14
N PHE A 137 -1.91 3.53 -0.49
CA PHE A 137 -1.04 2.38 -0.61
C PHE A 137 -1.72 1.18 -1.27
N SER A 138 -0.94 0.44 -2.06
CA SER A 138 -1.36 -0.83 -2.64
C SER A 138 -0.22 -1.85 -2.64
N PHE A 139 -0.50 -3.08 -2.22
CA PHE A 139 0.37 -4.20 -2.57
C PHE A 139 0.20 -4.49 -4.07
N ALA A 140 1.18 -4.11 -4.89
CA ALA A 140 1.06 -4.18 -6.34
C ALA A 140 0.87 -5.61 -6.87
N GLU A 141 1.33 -6.63 -6.17
CA GLU A 141 1.09 -8.04 -6.50
C GLU A 141 -0.40 -8.43 -6.36
N GLY A 142 -1.18 -7.69 -5.58
CA GLY A 142 -2.60 -7.94 -5.32
C GLY A 142 -2.89 -9.21 -4.50
N THR A 143 -1.88 -9.96 -4.13
CA THR A 143 -1.92 -11.14 -3.25
C THR A 143 -0.52 -11.44 -2.73
N ARG A 144 -0.43 -12.15 -1.59
CA ARG A 144 0.87 -12.60 -1.06
C ARG A 144 1.57 -13.53 -2.04
N PHE A 145 2.89 -13.34 -2.16
CA PHE A 145 3.74 -14.17 -2.98
C PHE A 145 3.64 -15.65 -2.58
N SER A 146 3.66 -16.54 -3.57
CA SER A 146 3.97 -17.95 -3.42
C SER A 146 4.49 -18.50 -4.75
N PHE A 147 5.35 -19.50 -4.72
CA PHE A 147 5.89 -20.14 -5.91
C PHE A 147 4.79 -20.71 -6.83
N LYS A 148 3.71 -21.26 -6.25
CA LYS A 148 2.55 -21.72 -7.00
C LYS A 148 1.90 -20.60 -7.82
N LYS A 149 1.69 -19.43 -7.21
CA LYS A 149 1.11 -18.26 -7.91
C LYS A 149 2.07 -17.69 -8.94
N HIS A 150 3.35 -17.65 -8.62
CA HIS A 150 4.41 -17.23 -9.54
C HIS A 150 4.40 -18.07 -10.82
N ALA A 151 4.38 -19.39 -10.69
CA ALA A 151 4.32 -20.32 -11.82
C ALA A 151 3.03 -20.15 -12.64
N VAL A 152 1.86 -20.04 -11.97
CA VAL A 152 0.56 -19.82 -12.64
C VAL A 152 0.53 -18.50 -13.42
N GLN A 153 1.13 -17.43 -12.88
CA GLN A 153 1.19 -16.13 -13.55
C GLN A 153 2.28 -16.06 -14.63
N LYS A 154 3.18 -17.04 -14.69
CA LYS A 154 4.40 -16.98 -15.53
C LYS A 154 5.08 -15.62 -15.34
N SER A 155 5.39 -15.28 -14.08
CA SER A 155 6.01 -14.00 -13.77
C SER A 155 7.43 -13.95 -14.35
N PRO A 156 7.81 -12.84 -15.02
CA PRO A 156 9.19 -12.68 -15.53
C PRO A 156 10.19 -12.31 -14.41
N TYR A 157 9.69 -12.01 -13.21
CA TYR A 157 10.50 -11.58 -12.08
C TYR A 157 10.80 -12.78 -11.16
N SER A 158 12.04 -12.95 -10.71
CA SER A 158 12.47 -14.18 -9.99
C SER A 158 11.71 -14.42 -8.68
N ASN A 159 11.45 -13.36 -7.89
CA ASN A 159 10.88 -13.46 -6.54
C ASN A 159 9.68 -12.51 -6.33
N LEU A 160 9.01 -12.14 -7.43
CA LEU A 160 7.89 -11.22 -7.43
C LEU A 160 6.78 -11.73 -8.35
N LEU A 161 5.54 -11.45 -8.01
CA LEU A 161 4.42 -11.61 -8.95
C LEU A 161 4.35 -10.41 -9.89
N LYS A 162 3.60 -10.54 -10.99
CA LYS A 162 3.35 -9.42 -11.92
C LYS A 162 2.62 -8.28 -11.19
N PRO A 163 3.06 -7.02 -11.31
CA PRO A 163 2.41 -5.91 -10.65
C PRO A 163 1.07 -5.56 -11.31
N LYS A 164 0.12 -5.15 -10.49
CA LYS A 164 -1.23 -4.70 -10.88
C LYS A 164 -1.37 -3.23 -10.58
N ILE A 165 -1.59 -2.43 -11.59
CA ILE A 165 -1.67 -0.98 -11.48
C ILE A 165 -3.05 -0.44 -11.05
N GLY A 166 -4.11 -1.25 -11.09
CA GLY A 166 -5.49 -0.78 -10.94
C GLY A 166 -5.75 0.04 -9.67
N ALA A 167 -5.27 -0.41 -8.51
CA ALA A 167 -5.47 0.33 -7.25
C ALA A 167 -4.66 1.64 -7.21
N LEU A 168 -3.44 1.64 -7.75
CA LEU A 168 -2.61 2.84 -7.86
C LEU A 168 -3.24 3.88 -8.80
N ALA A 169 -3.75 3.44 -9.95
CA ALA A 169 -4.41 4.31 -10.92
C ALA A 169 -5.69 4.95 -10.34
N ILE A 170 -6.50 4.17 -9.62
CA ILE A 170 -7.67 4.69 -8.92
C ILE A 170 -7.27 5.70 -7.84
N ALA A 171 -6.23 5.41 -7.06
CA ALA A 171 -5.72 6.35 -6.07
C ALA A 171 -5.29 7.66 -6.72
N LEU A 172 -4.51 7.57 -7.79
CA LEU A 172 -4.01 8.73 -8.53
C LEU A 172 -5.15 9.57 -9.13
N SER A 173 -6.17 8.94 -9.69
CA SER A 173 -7.34 9.65 -10.24
C SER A 173 -8.16 10.41 -9.18
N GLY A 174 -8.09 9.99 -7.92
CA GLY A 174 -8.76 10.65 -6.80
C GLY A 174 -7.89 11.67 -6.04
N MET A 175 -6.59 11.72 -6.34
CA MET A 175 -5.61 12.52 -5.60
C MET A 175 -4.72 13.33 -6.56
N PRO A 176 -5.24 14.41 -7.17
CA PRO A 176 -4.50 15.18 -8.20
C PRO A 176 -3.24 15.87 -7.67
N GLN A 177 -3.10 16.03 -6.34
CA GLN A 177 -1.93 16.63 -5.69
C GLN A 177 -0.70 15.71 -5.68
N VAL A 178 -0.89 14.41 -5.97
CA VAL A 178 0.21 13.43 -5.92
C VAL A 178 1.17 13.65 -7.07
N ASN A 179 2.44 13.81 -6.73
CA ASN A 179 3.54 13.98 -7.69
C ASN A 179 4.58 12.87 -7.60
N THR A 180 4.53 12.07 -6.53
CA THR A 180 5.57 11.08 -6.21
C THR A 180 4.93 9.74 -5.88
N LEU A 181 5.51 8.68 -6.45
CA LEU A 181 5.27 7.30 -6.06
C LEU A 181 6.40 6.84 -5.15
N ILE A 182 6.06 6.22 -4.02
CA ILE A 182 7.03 5.57 -3.14
C ILE A 182 6.93 4.06 -3.34
N ASP A 183 8.04 3.44 -3.65
CA ASP A 183 8.14 2.00 -3.78
C ASP A 183 8.88 1.39 -2.60
N PHE A 184 8.18 0.57 -1.81
CA PHE A 184 8.76 -0.16 -0.68
C PHE A 184 9.13 -1.57 -1.10
N THR A 185 10.37 -1.95 -0.86
CA THR A 185 10.85 -3.32 -0.99
C THR A 185 11.01 -3.93 0.40
N VAL A 186 10.28 -5.00 0.68
CA VAL A 186 10.33 -5.73 1.97
C VAL A 186 10.93 -7.11 1.74
N VAL A 187 11.94 -7.45 2.54
CA VAL A 187 12.61 -8.77 2.53
C VAL A 187 12.72 -9.25 3.97
N TYR A 188 12.46 -10.53 4.20
CA TYR A 188 12.60 -11.20 5.48
C TYR A 188 13.73 -12.22 5.41
N SER A 189 14.46 -12.40 6.53
CA SER A 189 15.47 -13.46 6.68
C SER A 189 14.83 -14.84 6.71
N SER A 190 13.65 -14.97 7.33
CA SER A 190 12.92 -16.23 7.46
C SER A 190 12.10 -16.59 6.22
N GLU A 191 12.05 -17.88 5.87
CA GLU A 191 11.13 -18.44 4.91
C GLU A 191 9.72 -18.66 5.47
N LYS A 192 9.60 -18.80 6.80
CA LYS A 192 8.34 -18.90 7.51
C LYS A 192 7.66 -17.52 7.54
N ARG A 193 6.57 -17.34 6.83
CA ARG A 193 5.93 -16.04 6.59
C ARG A 193 4.43 -16.05 6.79
N SER A 194 3.91 -17.04 7.51
CA SER A 194 2.49 -17.07 7.87
C SER A 194 2.16 -16.05 8.95
N THR A 195 0.87 -15.80 9.17
CA THR A 195 0.41 -14.96 10.27
C THR A 195 0.82 -15.54 11.62
N TRP A 196 0.83 -16.86 11.74
CA TRP A 196 1.20 -17.55 12.96
C TRP A 196 2.69 -17.43 13.25
N ASP A 197 3.54 -17.60 12.22
CA ASP A 197 4.99 -17.39 12.35
C ASP A 197 5.33 -15.98 12.83
N PHE A 198 4.57 -14.97 12.32
CA PHE A 198 4.73 -13.60 12.81
C PHE A 198 4.31 -13.46 14.27
N LEU A 199 3.16 -14.03 14.67
CA LEU A 199 2.69 -13.97 16.06
C LEU A 199 3.63 -14.73 17.03
N CYS A 200 4.28 -15.79 16.57
CA CYS A 200 5.27 -16.55 17.34
C CYS A 200 6.67 -15.88 17.39
N GLY A 201 6.90 -14.80 16.62
CA GLY A 201 8.19 -14.10 16.59
C GLY A 201 9.20 -14.64 15.59
N ASP A 202 8.82 -15.59 14.73
CA ASP A 202 9.70 -16.18 13.70
C ASP A 202 10.08 -15.20 12.59
N LEU A 203 9.36 -14.06 12.48
CA LEU A 203 9.63 -12.95 11.54
C LEU A 203 10.33 -11.78 12.26
N SER A 204 11.40 -12.05 13.00
CA SER A 204 12.11 -11.04 13.79
C SER A 204 12.92 -10.06 12.96
N GLU A 205 13.46 -10.50 11.81
CA GLU A 205 14.36 -9.71 10.98
C GLU A 205 13.70 -9.34 9.64
N ALA A 206 13.68 -8.05 9.34
CA ALA A 206 13.22 -7.53 8.05
C ALA A 206 14.11 -6.40 7.55
N LYS A 207 14.35 -6.37 6.24
CA LYS A 207 14.97 -5.24 5.57
C LYS A 207 13.91 -4.53 4.73
N VAL A 208 13.82 -3.22 4.87
CA VAL A 208 12.88 -2.37 4.13
C VAL A 208 13.66 -1.25 3.46
N VAL A 209 13.58 -1.20 2.14
CA VAL A 209 14.13 -0.08 1.36
C VAL A 209 13.00 0.61 0.62
N ALA A 210 12.86 1.91 0.82
CA ALA A 210 11.97 2.74 0.04
C ALA A 210 12.76 3.52 -1.03
N LYS A 211 12.14 3.69 -2.20
CA LYS A 211 12.62 4.58 -3.27
C LYS A 211 11.50 5.49 -3.72
N THR A 212 11.84 6.71 -4.09
CA THR A 212 10.89 7.70 -4.62
C THR A 212 11.02 7.81 -6.13
N TYR A 213 9.89 7.95 -6.81
CA TYR A 213 9.82 8.13 -8.26
C TYR A 213 8.87 9.27 -8.58
N ALA A 214 9.36 10.26 -9.34
CA ALA A 214 8.51 11.32 -9.86
C ALA A 214 7.50 10.74 -10.85
N LEU A 215 6.22 11.07 -10.67
CA LEU A 215 5.17 10.63 -11.59
C LEU A 215 5.28 11.40 -12.91
N PRO A 216 5.36 10.70 -14.05
CA PRO A 216 5.32 11.30 -15.37
C PRO A 216 4.06 12.17 -15.57
N LYS A 217 4.21 13.30 -16.27
CA LYS A 217 3.09 14.25 -16.49
C LYS A 217 1.90 13.63 -17.20
N ASN A 218 2.15 12.70 -18.13
CA ASN A 218 1.12 11.98 -18.88
C ASN A 218 0.30 10.99 -18.03
N LEU A 219 0.74 10.67 -16.80
CA LEU A 219 0.00 9.82 -15.86
C LEU A 219 -0.85 10.61 -14.87
N LYS A 220 -0.73 11.94 -14.86
CA LYS A 220 -1.50 12.81 -13.96
C LYS A 220 -2.81 13.26 -14.61
N ASN A 221 -3.85 13.46 -13.80
CA ASN A 221 -5.14 14.04 -14.21
C ASN A 221 -5.88 13.29 -15.33
N ARG A 222 -5.60 11.99 -15.52
CA ARG A 222 -6.29 11.13 -16.47
C ARG A 222 -7.11 10.06 -15.77
N SER A 223 -8.14 9.57 -16.46
CA SER A 223 -8.97 8.45 -15.98
C SER A 223 -8.41 7.13 -16.49
N PHE A 224 -8.36 6.13 -15.61
CA PHE A 224 -7.93 4.78 -15.96
C PHE A 224 -8.88 4.05 -16.93
N GLU A 225 -10.13 4.55 -17.06
CA GLU A 225 -11.15 3.92 -17.90
C GLU A 225 -11.06 4.33 -19.37
N ASP A 226 -10.50 5.51 -19.65
CA ASP A 226 -10.74 6.18 -20.93
C ASP A 226 -9.68 5.92 -22.01
N GLU A 227 -8.51 5.32 -21.68
CA GLU A 227 -7.45 5.17 -22.67
C GLU A 227 -6.57 3.93 -22.43
N ASP A 228 -6.53 3.02 -23.38
CA ASP A 228 -5.59 1.88 -23.39
C ASP A 228 -4.12 2.35 -23.34
N ASP A 229 -3.82 3.51 -23.92
CA ASP A 229 -2.48 4.12 -23.89
C ASP A 229 -2.09 4.60 -22.50
N TYR A 230 -3.02 5.15 -21.72
CA TYR A 230 -2.78 5.50 -20.32
C TYR A 230 -2.44 4.26 -19.50
N ARG A 231 -3.22 3.18 -19.67
CA ARG A 231 -2.97 1.91 -18.97
C ARG A 231 -1.62 1.31 -19.34
N LYS A 232 -1.28 1.30 -20.63
CA LYS A 232 0.01 0.83 -21.12
C LYS A 232 1.16 1.67 -20.55
N SER A 233 1.06 2.99 -20.63
CA SER A 233 2.08 3.90 -20.10
C SER A 233 2.28 3.73 -18.60
N PHE A 234 1.21 3.58 -17.82
CA PHE A 234 1.31 3.37 -16.38
C PHE A 234 1.87 1.98 -16.04
N GLN A 235 1.46 0.94 -16.79
CA GLN A 235 2.02 -0.39 -16.60
C GLN A 235 3.53 -0.40 -16.91
N THR A 236 3.96 0.22 -18.01
CA THR A 236 5.38 0.34 -18.37
C THR A 236 6.18 1.07 -17.28
N PHE A 237 5.64 2.16 -16.73
CA PHE A 237 6.28 2.89 -15.63
C PHE A 237 6.45 2.00 -14.39
N VAL A 238 5.40 1.27 -14.00
CA VAL A 238 5.45 0.37 -12.84
C VAL A 238 6.34 -0.84 -13.10
N ASP A 239 6.33 -1.40 -14.32
CA ASP A 239 7.19 -2.53 -14.68
C ASP A 239 8.68 -2.17 -14.62
N ALA A 240 9.06 -0.95 -15.01
CA ALA A 240 10.42 -0.46 -14.87
C ALA A 240 10.85 -0.42 -13.39
N ILE A 241 10.00 0.13 -12.51
CA ILE A 241 10.26 0.13 -11.06
C ILE A 241 10.34 -1.32 -10.52
N TRP A 242 9.53 -2.22 -11.04
CA TRP A 242 9.49 -3.61 -10.61
C TRP A 242 10.77 -4.38 -10.98
N LEU A 243 11.39 -4.04 -12.11
CA LEU A 243 12.72 -4.55 -12.49
C LEU A 243 13.81 -4.07 -11.53
N GLU A 244 13.80 -2.78 -11.17
CA GLU A 244 14.73 -2.25 -10.16
C GLU A 244 14.52 -2.91 -8.79
N LYS A 245 13.25 -3.12 -8.40
CA LYS A 245 12.91 -3.82 -7.17
C LYS A 245 13.48 -5.23 -7.14
N GLN A 246 13.39 -5.97 -8.24
CA GLN A 246 13.99 -7.31 -8.34
C GLN A 246 15.50 -7.27 -8.07
N GLN A 247 16.20 -6.28 -8.60
CA GLN A 247 17.62 -6.09 -8.32
C GLN A 247 17.87 -5.71 -6.86
N THR A 248 17.06 -4.83 -6.31
CA THR A 248 17.11 -4.45 -4.89
C THR A 248 16.94 -5.69 -3.98
N ILE A 249 15.96 -6.57 -4.28
CA ILE A 249 15.75 -7.82 -3.51
C ILE A 249 16.98 -8.74 -3.57
N LYS A 250 17.64 -8.83 -4.74
CA LYS A 250 18.87 -9.65 -4.88
C LYS A 250 20.00 -9.11 -4.00
N ASN A 251 20.11 -7.80 -3.91
CA ASN A 251 21.16 -7.13 -3.13
C ASN A 251 20.88 -7.15 -1.60
N LEU A 252 19.61 -7.23 -1.21
CA LEU A 252 19.18 -7.23 0.19
C LEU A 252 19.16 -8.62 0.86
N LYS A 253 19.57 -9.68 0.16
CA LYS A 253 19.62 -11.03 0.76
C LYS A 253 20.43 -11.01 2.05
N PHE A 254 19.91 -11.72 3.08
CA PHE A 254 20.56 -11.95 4.36
C PHE A 254 21.71 -12.93 4.19
#